data_6994b39d8f00fb52320294e924322b1c
#
_entry.id   6994b39d8f00fb52320294e924322b1c
#
_cell.length_a   1.000
_cell.length_b   1.000
_cell.length_c   1.000
_cell.angle_alpha   90.00
_cell.angle_beta   90.00
_cell.angle_gamma   90.00
#
_symmetry.space_group_name_H-M   'P 1'
#
loop_
_entity.id
_entity.type
_entity.pdbx_description
1 polymer ?
#
loop_
_entity_poly.entity_id
_entity_poly.type
_entity_poly.pdbx_seq_one_letter_code
_entity_poly.pdbx_strand_id
1 'polypeptide(L)'
;HRRPTEPICLKVHMSHPRPTVEQAQADTQAWLERAVIGLNLCPFAKSVHVKGQVRYAVNTETDSTKLLEMLVEELKYLSTADPASVDTTLLIATHCLDDFLDFNDFLDHADLALDELGLEGTLQIASFHPDYQFAGTTADDITNYTNRSPYPTLHLIREDSIAWAVEAFPDPEAI
;
A
#
# COMPACT_ATOMS: atom_id res chain seq x y z
N HIS A 1 -15.46 41.68 -7.85
CA HIS A 1 -15.09 41.06 -7.76
C HIS A 1 -14.98 40.00 -7.82
N ARG A 2 -15.24 39.61 -7.74
CA ARG A 2 -14.94 38.70 -7.88
C ARG A 2 -14.60 37.80 -7.66
N ARG A 3 -14.79 37.23 -7.36
CA ARG A 3 -14.16 36.50 -7.18
C ARG A 3 -13.44 35.71 -7.42
N PRO A 4 -13.35 35.46 -7.15
CA PRO A 4 -12.14 34.97 -7.75
C PRO A 4 -11.37 33.95 -6.95
N THR A 5 -11.65 33.82 -5.69
CA THR A 5 -10.97 32.83 -4.88
C THR A 5 -11.24 31.42 -5.34
N GLU A 6 -12.45 31.19 -5.74
CA GLU A 6 -12.84 29.85 -6.18
C GLU A 6 -12.07 29.38 -7.42
N PRO A 7 -11.96 30.21 -8.45
CA PRO A 7 -11.17 29.83 -9.60
C PRO A 7 -9.71 29.59 -9.29
N ILE A 8 -9.17 30.35 -8.35
CA ILE A 8 -7.78 30.21 -7.95
C ILE A 8 -7.56 28.85 -7.30
N CYS A 9 -8.47 28.44 -6.43
CA CYS A 9 -8.35 27.15 -5.79
C CYS A 9 -8.41 26.01 -6.80
N LEU A 10 -9.29 26.12 -7.77
CA LEU A 10 -9.39 25.11 -8.79
C LEU A 10 -8.14 25.03 -9.64
N LYS A 11 -7.54 26.17 -9.95
CA LYS A 11 -6.31 26.18 -10.71
C LYS A 11 -5.17 25.48 -9.99
N VAL A 12 -5.02 25.76 -8.70
CA VAL A 12 -3.99 25.14 -7.90
C VAL A 12 -4.18 23.62 -7.90
N HIS A 13 -5.41 23.20 -7.67
CA HIS A 13 -5.73 21.79 -7.65
C HIS A 13 -5.45 21.10 -9.00
N MET A 14 -5.82 21.77 -10.08
CA MET A 14 -5.66 21.21 -11.41
C MET A 14 -4.22 21.26 -11.91
N SER A 15 -3.35 22.05 -11.26
CA SER A 15 -1.96 22.16 -11.69
C SER A 15 -1.09 21.00 -11.19
N HIS A 16 -1.65 20.11 -10.37
CA HIS A 16 -0.91 18.95 -9.85
C HIS A 16 -1.19 17.74 -10.73
N PRO A 17 -0.31 17.43 -11.69
CA PRO A 17 -0.53 16.27 -12.55
C PRO A 17 -0.38 14.99 -11.74
N ARG A 18 -1.00 13.94 -12.24
CA ARG A 18 -0.84 12.63 -11.64
C ARG A 18 0.61 12.16 -11.82
N PRO A 19 1.16 11.43 -10.86
CA PRO A 19 2.53 10.96 -10.95
C PRO A 19 2.70 9.89 -12.03
N THR A 20 3.92 9.80 -12.54
CA THR A 20 4.29 8.70 -13.43
C THR A 20 4.51 7.44 -12.63
N VAL A 21 4.60 6.31 -13.33
CA VAL A 21 4.93 5.02 -12.69
C VAL A 21 6.25 5.13 -11.92
N GLU A 22 7.25 5.72 -12.55
CA GLU A 22 8.58 5.85 -11.95
C GLU A 22 8.54 6.74 -10.70
N GLN A 23 7.79 7.82 -10.75
CA GLN A 23 7.68 8.72 -9.61
C GLN A 23 6.95 8.07 -8.44
N ALA A 24 5.85 7.38 -8.74
CA ALA A 24 5.08 6.68 -7.70
C ALA A 24 5.91 5.62 -7.02
N GLN A 25 6.69 4.87 -7.79
CA GLN A 25 7.58 3.86 -7.23
C GLN A 25 8.66 4.51 -6.35
N ALA A 26 9.28 5.58 -6.84
CA ALA A 26 10.33 6.27 -6.09
C ALA A 26 9.80 6.87 -4.79
N ASP A 27 8.62 7.48 -4.84
CA ASP A 27 8.00 8.08 -3.64
C ASP A 27 7.66 7.02 -2.61
N THR A 28 7.11 5.89 -3.06
CA THR A 28 6.74 4.79 -2.17
C THR A 28 7.96 4.14 -1.57
N GLN A 29 9.02 3.96 -2.36
CA GLN A 29 10.27 3.42 -1.88
C GLN A 29 10.90 4.34 -0.83
N ALA A 30 10.88 5.65 -1.06
CA ALA A 30 11.39 6.62 -0.11
C ALA A 30 10.58 6.59 1.19
N TRP A 31 9.26 6.47 1.08
CA TRP A 31 8.40 6.34 2.24
C TRP A 31 8.73 5.07 3.04
N LEU A 32 8.90 3.96 2.34
CA LEU A 32 9.25 2.70 2.99
C LEU A 32 10.55 2.82 3.78
N GLU A 33 11.55 3.44 3.16
CA GLU A 33 12.86 3.61 3.80
C GLU A 33 12.80 4.53 5.01
N ARG A 34 12.09 5.66 4.91
CA ARG A 34 12.07 6.66 5.98
C ARG A 34 11.06 6.36 7.07
N ALA A 35 9.84 5.99 6.69
CA ALA A 35 8.77 5.86 7.66
C ALA A 35 8.71 4.47 8.25
N VAL A 36 8.78 3.44 7.41
CA VAL A 36 8.60 2.07 7.89
C VAL A 36 9.90 1.50 8.45
N ILE A 37 10.98 1.63 7.70
CA ILE A 37 12.28 1.07 8.09
C ILE A 37 13.01 1.99 9.05
N GLY A 38 13.08 3.28 8.69
CA GLY A 38 13.82 4.26 9.50
C GLY A 38 13.26 4.44 10.90
N LEU A 39 11.94 4.34 11.07
CA LEU A 39 11.29 4.40 12.37
C LEU A 39 11.14 3.03 13.01
N ASN A 40 11.67 2.00 12.37
CA ASN A 40 11.63 0.62 12.85
C ASN A 40 10.20 0.13 13.11
N LEU A 41 9.26 0.54 12.25
CA LEU A 41 7.87 0.14 12.40
C LEU A 41 7.65 -1.32 12.01
N CYS A 42 8.52 -1.86 11.16
CA CYS A 42 8.42 -3.25 10.72
C CYS A 42 9.81 -3.82 10.43
N PRO A 43 10.39 -4.58 11.38
CA PRO A 43 11.72 -5.19 11.17
C PRO A 43 11.76 -6.10 9.95
N PHE A 44 10.65 -6.78 9.67
CA PHE A 44 10.52 -7.64 8.49
C PHE A 44 10.75 -6.85 7.19
N ALA A 45 10.16 -5.66 7.09
CA ALA A 45 10.28 -4.84 5.88
C ALA A 45 11.73 -4.46 5.61
N LYS A 46 12.51 -4.20 6.67
CA LYS A 46 13.91 -3.87 6.51
C LYS A 46 14.68 -5.02 5.86
N SER A 47 14.44 -6.24 6.33
CA SER A 47 15.13 -7.41 5.82
C SER A 47 14.87 -7.62 4.32
N VAL A 48 13.60 -7.59 3.90
CA VAL A 48 13.27 -7.83 2.50
C VAL A 48 13.69 -6.67 1.61
N HIS A 49 13.67 -5.45 2.13
CA HIS A 49 14.11 -4.28 1.36
C HIS A 49 15.61 -4.35 1.06
N VAL A 50 16.41 -4.66 2.07
CA VAL A 50 17.86 -4.75 1.92
C VAL A 50 18.24 -5.82 0.88
N LYS A 51 17.47 -6.90 0.83
CA LYS A 51 17.73 -7.99 -0.11
C LYS A 51 17.15 -7.73 -1.51
N GLY A 52 16.47 -6.61 -1.71
CA GLY A 52 15.87 -6.30 -3.00
C GLY A 52 14.69 -7.19 -3.35
N GLN A 53 13.98 -7.71 -2.37
CA GLN A 53 12.89 -8.66 -2.56
C GLN A 53 11.51 -8.00 -2.55
N VAL A 54 11.45 -6.68 -2.57
CA VAL A 54 10.19 -5.94 -2.65
C VAL A 54 9.86 -5.63 -4.10
N ARG A 55 8.71 -6.11 -4.56
CA ARG A 55 8.23 -5.80 -5.90
C ARG A 55 7.28 -4.61 -5.83
N TYR A 56 7.52 -3.62 -6.68
CA TYR A 56 6.65 -2.44 -6.79
C TYR A 56 5.84 -2.56 -8.07
N ALA A 57 4.51 -2.64 -7.93
CA ALA A 57 3.59 -2.68 -9.06
C ALA A 57 2.72 -1.44 -9.01
N VAL A 58 2.72 -0.63 -10.07
CA VAL A 58 2.00 0.63 -10.10
C VAL A 58 0.85 0.54 -11.11
N ASN A 59 -0.36 0.85 -10.63
CA ASN A 59 -1.55 0.91 -11.46
C ASN A 59 -1.92 2.37 -11.71
N THR A 60 -2.01 2.75 -12.98
CA THR A 60 -2.33 4.13 -13.39
C THR A 60 -3.74 4.26 -13.97
N GLU A 61 -4.57 3.22 -13.87
CA GLU A 61 -5.93 3.25 -14.36
C GLU A 61 -6.83 4.02 -13.41
N THR A 62 -7.80 4.73 -13.95
CA THR A 62 -8.77 5.47 -13.16
C THR A 62 -9.92 4.59 -12.68
N ASP A 63 -10.09 3.43 -13.27
CA ASP A 63 -11.17 2.49 -12.95
C ASP A 63 -10.68 1.47 -11.91
N SER A 64 -11.36 1.42 -10.76
CA SER A 64 -10.98 0.49 -9.70
C SER A 64 -11.15 -0.97 -10.12
N THR A 65 -12.00 -1.25 -11.12
CA THR A 65 -12.11 -2.60 -11.68
C THR A 65 -10.80 -3.05 -12.30
N LYS A 66 -10.10 -2.13 -12.97
CA LYS A 66 -8.80 -2.43 -13.55
C LYS A 66 -7.75 -2.66 -12.47
N LEU A 67 -7.86 -1.93 -11.36
CA LEU A 67 -6.99 -2.16 -10.22
C LEU A 67 -7.24 -3.55 -9.63
N LEU A 68 -8.50 -3.96 -9.54
CA LEU A 68 -8.83 -5.28 -9.04
C LEU A 68 -8.27 -6.38 -9.94
N GLU A 69 -8.35 -6.19 -11.26
CA GLU A 69 -7.75 -7.13 -12.21
C GLU A 69 -6.25 -7.25 -12.00
N MET A 70 -5.58 -6.12 -11.80
CA MET A 70 -4.15 -6.12 -11.54
C MET A 70 -3.83 -6.78 -10.22
N LEU A 71 -4.65 -6.55 -9.20
CA LEU A 71 -4.48 -7.21 -7.90
C LEU A 71 -4.52 -8.73 -8.06
N VAL A 72 -5.50 -9.24 -8.81
CA VAL A 72 -5.62 -10.68 -9.04
C VAL A 72 -4.35 -11.22 -9.70
N GLU A 73 -3.84 -10.52 -10.70
CA GLU A 73 -2.60 -10.94 -11.38
C GLU A 73 -1.40 -10.92 -10.45
N GLU A 74 -1.29 -9.89 -9.60
CA GLU A 74 -0.18 -9.78 -8.66
C GLU A 74 -0.27 -10.83 -7.55
N LEU A 75 -1.47 -11.16 -7.11
CA LEU A 75 -1.66 -12.24 -6.13
C LEU A 75 -1.22 -13.58 -6.72
N LYS A 76 -1.61 -13.86 -7.95
CA LYS A 76 -1.20 -15.09 -8.63
C LYS A 76 0.31 -15.13 -8.80
N TYR A 77 0.90 -14.02 -9.21
CA TYR A 77 2.34 -13.93 -9.43
C TYR A 77 3.09 -14.20 -8.12
N LEU A 78 2.70 -13.52 -7.05
CA LEU A 78 3.37 -13.68 -5.76
C LEU A 78 3.24 -15.09 -5.24
N SER A 79 2.07 -15.72 -5.43
CA SER A 79 1.83 -17.07 -4.92
C SER A 79 2.74 -18.12 -5.58
N THR A 80 3.24 -17.85 -6.78
CA THR A 80 4.09 -18.79 -7.52
C THR A 80 5.54 -18.33 -7.64
N ALA A 81 5.84 -17.09 -7.26
CA ALA A 81 7.20 -16.56 -7.38
C ALA A 81 8.10 -17.15 -6.31
N ASP A 82 9.40 -17.23 -6.63
CA ASP A 82 10.42 -17.67 -5.69
C ASP A 82 10.58 -16.59 -4.60
N PRO A 83 10.38 -16.92 -3.31
CA PRO A 83 10.56 -15.96 -2.23
C PRO A 83 11.94 -15.32 -2.18
N ALA A 84 12.96 -16.00 -2.70
CA ALA A 84 14.30 -15.43 -2.76
C ALA A 84 14.37 -14.28 -3.75
N SER A 85 13.49 -14.25 -4.74
CA SER A 85 13.45 -13.18 -5.74
C SER A 85 12.42 -12.11 -5.41
N VAL A 86 11.20 -12.53 -5.04
CA VAL A 86 10.11 -11.61 -4.67
C VAL A 86 9.46 -12.16 -3.42
N ASP A 87 9.70 -11.50 -2.31
CA ASP A 87 9.12 -11.93 -1.03
C ASP A 87 7.81 -11.22 -0.75
N THR A 88 7.67 -9.98 -1.23
CA THR A 88 6.47 -9.17 -0.98
C THR A 88 6.23 -8.22 -2.15
N THR A 89 5.00 -7.75 -2.29
CA THR A 89 4.60 -6.83 -3.37
C THR A 89 3.85 -5.64 -2.79
N LEU A 90 4.21 -4.44 -3.25
CA LEU A 90 3.45 -3.22 -2.99
C LEU A 90 2.73 -2.84 -4.27
N LEU A 91 1.40 -2.93 -4.26
CA LEU A 91 0.56 -2.53 -5.39
C LEU A 91 0.06 -1.12 -5.12
N ILE A 92 0.47 -0.18 -5.96
CA ILE A 92 0.27 1.25 -5.77
C ILE A 92 -0.75 1.76 -6.77
N ALA A 93 -1.79 2.46 -6.29
CA ALA A 93 -2.80 3.07 -7.16
C ALA A 93 -2.56 4.58 -7.20
N THR A 94 -2.34 5.12 -8.40
CA THR A 94 -2.04 6.56 -8.56
C THR A 94 -3.20 7.37 -9.09
N HIS A 95 -4.20 6.72 -9.69
CA HIS A 95 -5.26 7.40 -10.42
C HIS A 95 -6.66 7.02 -9.97
N CYS A 96 -6.78 6.25 -8.89
CA CYS A 96 -8.10 5.90 -8.34
C CYS A 96 -7.99 5.68 -6.84
N LEU A 97 -9.15 5.62 -6.18
CA LEU A 97 -9.26 5.35 -4.74
C LEU A 97 -8.60 6.44 -3.87
N ASP A 98 -8.60 7.68 -4.36
CA ASP A 98 -8.09 8.81 -3.60
C ASP A 98 -8.89 9.02 -2.31
N ASP A 99 -10.20 8.79 -2.36
CA ASP A 99 -11.05 8.88 -1.19
C ASP A 99 -10.87 7.64 -0.32
N PHE A 100 -10.57 7.86 0.96
CA PHE A 100 -10.31 6.75 1.88
C PHE A 100 -11.52 5.83 2.04
N LEU A 101 -12.74 6.37 2.01
CA LEU A 101 -13.94 5.53 2.14
C LEU A 101 -14.12 4.63 0.94
N ASP A 102 -13.85 5.15 -0.27
CA ASP A 102 -13.89 4.33 -1.48
C ASP A 102 -12.80 3.25 -1.44
N PHE A 103 -11.64 3.62 -0.95
CA PHE A 103 -10.53 2.67 -0.77
C PHE A 103 -10.93 1.57 0.21
N ASN A 104 -11.56 1.95 1.31
CA ASN A 104 -11.99 0.99 2.33
C ASN A 104 -13.01 0.01 1.78
N ASP A 105 -13.96 0.51 0.96
CA ASP A 105 -14.95 -0.34 0.30
C ASP A 105 -14.26 -1.30 -0.68
N PHE A 106 -13.23 -0.84 -1.37
CA PHE A 106 -12.47 -1.67 -2.30
C PHE A 106 -11.81 -2.85 -1.59
N LEU A 107 -11.42 -2.69 -0.32
CA LEU A 107 -10.76 -3.76 0.42
C LEU A 107 -11.64 -5.00 0.57
N ASP A 108 -12.96 -4.82 0.61
CA ASP A 108 -13.89 -5.96 0.64
C ASP A 108 -13.76 -6.79 -0.63
N HIS A 109 -13.63 -6.12 -1.78
CA HIS A 109 -13.43 -6.80 -3.06
C HIS A 109 -12.06 -7.45 -3.12
N ALA A 110 -11.05 -6.82 -2.54
CA ALA A 110 -9.70 -7.37 -2.49
C ALA A 110 -9.67 -8.66 -1.67
N ASP A 111 -10.33 -8.66 -0.51
CA ASP A 111 -10.38 -9.84 0.35
C ASP A 111 -11.16 -10.96 -0.32
N LEU A 112 -12.24 -10.63 -1.03
CA LEU A 112 -13.02 -11.63 -1.75
C LEU A 112 -12.20 -12.25 -2.87
N ALA A 113 -11.40 -11.46 -3.58
CA ALA A 113 -10.53 -11.97 -4.64
C ALA A 113 -9.50 -12.95 -4.07
N LEU A 114 -8.93 -12.61 -2.92
CA LEU A 114 -7.97 -13.48 -2.23
C LEU A 114 -8.61 -14.82 -1.90
N ASP A 115 -9.82 -14.78 -1.37
CA ASP A 115 -10.56 -15.98 -1.00
C ASP A 115 -10.93 -16.82 -2.23
N GLU A 116 -11.41 -16.17 -3.29
CA GLU A 116 -11.79 -16.87 -4.51
C GLU A 116 -10.63 -17.56 -5.21
N LEU A 117 -9.42 -17.01 -5.05
CA LEU A 117 -8.21 -17.63 -5.60
C LEU A 117 -7.68 -18.76 -4.73
N GLY A 118 -8.31 -19.00 -3.57
CA GLY A 118 -7.87 -20.05 -2.66
C GLY A 118 -6.56 -19.72 -1.96
N LEU A 119 -6.23 -18.44 -1.85
CA LEU A 119 -4.96 -18.00 -1.27
C LEU A 119 -5.09 -17.54 0.18
N GLU A 120 -6.28 -17.62 0.76
CA GLU A 120 -6.47 -17.33 2.17
C GLU A 120 -5.61 -18.30 2.99
N GLY A 121 -4.84 -17.76 3.93
CA GLY A 121 -3.89 -18.58 4.69
C GLY A 121 -2.53 -18.72 4.01
N THR A 122 -2.41 -18.35 2.74
CA THR A 122 -1.14 -18.35 2.01
C THR A 122 -0.59 -16.95 1.85
N LEU A 123 -1.45 -16.00 1.48
CA LEU A 123 -1.11 -14.59 1.32
C LEU A 123 -2.04 -13.75 2.19
N GLN A 124 -1.60 -12.54 2.48
CA GLN A 124 -2.37 -11.56 3.24
C GLN A 124 -2.24 -10.20 2.57
N ILE A 125 -3.28 -9.38 2.69
CA ILE A 125 -3.28 -8.03 2.11
C ILE A 125 -3.36 -7.03 3.25
N ALA A 126 -2.32 -6.20 3.40
CA ALA A 126 -2.34 -5.05 4.29
C ALA A 126 -2.61 -3.81 3.47
N SER A 127 -3.17 -2.78 4.09
CA SER A 127 -3.60 -1.59 3.37
C SER A 127 -2.96 -0.33 3.93
N PHE A 128 -2.61 0.59 3.02
CA PHE A 128 -2.05 1.90 3.36
C PHE A 128 -2.72 2.95 2.48
N HIS A 129 -2.91 4.13 3.01
CA HIS A 129 -3.58 5.21 2.27
C HIS A 129 -3.14 6.55 2.84
N PRO A 130 -3.05 7.61 2.01
CA PRO A 130 -2.66 8.94 2.52
C PRO A 130 -3.54 9.45 3.64
N ASP A 131 -4.82 9.08 3.63
CA ASP A 131 -5.79 9.53 4.63
C ASP A 131 -6.28 8.40 5.53
N TYR A 132 -5.45 7.39 5.74
CA TYR A 132 -5.83 6.23 6.55
C TYR A 132 -6.30 6.66 7.94
N GLN A 133 -7.40 6.07 8.39
CA GLN A 133 -7.96 6.34 9.71
C GLN A 133 -8.54 5.04 10.28
N PHE A 134 -8.02 4.63 11.43
CA PHE A 134 -8.55 3.47 12.13
C PHE A 134 -9.91 3.78 12.73
N ALA A 135 -10.78 2.77 12.81
CA ALA A 135 -12.09 2.92 13.43
C ALA A 135 -11.93 3.41 14.87
N GLY A 136 -12.80 4.35 15.24
CA GLY A 136 -12.79 4.89 16.60
C GLY A 136 -11.77 5.98 16.85
N THR A 137 -10.97 6.35 15.85
CA THR A 137 -9.99 7.42 15.99
C THR A 137 -10.45 8.68 15.27
N THR A 138 -9.80 9.81 15.58
CA THR A 138 -9.97 11.04 14.81
C THR A 138 -8.90 11.09 13.72
N ALA A 139 -9.10 11.96 12.74
CA ALA A 139 -8.20 12.03 11.59
C ALA A 139 -6.77 12.39 11.98
N ASP A 140 -6.57 13.13 13.05
CA ASP A 140 -5.26 13.57 13.49
C ASP A 140 -4.64 12.68 14.57
N ASP A 141 -5.26 11.54 14.87
CA ASP A 141 -4.72 10.59 15.83
C ASP A 141 -3.39 10.04 15.30
N ILE A 142 -2.37 10.10 16.13
CA ILE A 142 -1.01 9.74 15.72
C ILE A 142 -0.90 8.26 15.31
N THR A 143 -1.77 7.39 15.85
CA THR A 143 -1.73 5.97 15.50
C THR A 143 -2.08 5.70 14.05
N ASN A 144 -2.75 6.65 13.38
CA ASN A 144 -3.10 6.49 11.97
C ASN A 144 -1.89 6.62 11.05
N TYR A 145 -0.83 7.28 11.49
CA TYR A 145 0.33 7.54 10.63
C TYR A 145 1.10 6.30 10.24
N THR A 146 1.01 5.24 11.03
CA THR A 146 1.69 3.99 10.69
C THR A 146 1.20 3.41 9.37
N ASN A 147 -0.05 3.71 8.99
CA ASN A 147 -0.65 3.19 7.76
C ASN A 147 -0.83 4.26 6.68
N ARG A 148 -0.20 5.43 6.83
CA ARG A 148 -0.31 6.50 5.84
C ARG A 148 0.88 6.46 4.89
N SER A 149 0.55 6.19 3.62
CA SER A 149 1.52 6.09 2.52
C SER A 149 1.30 7.25 1.55
N PRO A 150 2.25 7.50 0.62
CA PRO A 150 2.07 8.58 -0.37
C PRO A 150 0.88 8.38 -1.30
N TYR A 151 0.51 7.13 -1.58
CA TYR A 151 -0.59 6.77 -2.49
C TYR A 151 -1.36 5.61 -1.89
N PRO A 152 -2.63 5.41 -2.29
CA PRO A 152 -3.35 4.18 -1.91
C PRO A 152 -2.51 2.96 -2.30
N THR A 153 -2.23 2.10 -1.33
CA THR A 153 -1.29 0.99 -1.53
C THR A 153 -1.82 -0.27 -0.86
N LEU A 154 -1.71 -1.38 -1.59
CA LEU A 154 -2.00 -2.70 -1.06
C LEU A 154 -0.68 -3.44 -0.93
N HIS A 155 -0.42 -3.95 0.27
CA HIS A 155 0.81 -4.69 0.57
C HIS A 155 0.48 -6.17 0.59
N LEU A 156 0.98 -6.91 -0.39
CA LEU A 156 0.73 -8.34 -0.52
C LEU A 156 1.86 -9.08 0.18
N ILE A 157 1.52 -9.86 1.20
CA ILE A 157 2.50 -10.47 2.11
C ILE A 157 2.27 -11.97 2.15
N ARG A 158 3.35 -12.75 2.18
CA ARG A 158 3.27 -14.20 2.38
C ARG A 158 3.03 -14.48 3.85
N GLU A 159 2.09 -15.38 4.14
CA GLU A 159 1.84 -15.80 5.53
C GLU A 159 3.08 -16.46 6.11
N ASP A 160 3.80 -17.23 5.31
CA ASP A 160 5.05 -17.86 5.75
C ASP A 160 6.09 -16.83 6.18
N SER A 161 6.16 -15.71 5.47
CA SER A 161 7.11 -14.65 5.80
C SER A 161 6.72 -13.95 7.10
N ILE A 162 5.42 -13.78 7.34
CA ILE A 162 4.93 -13.20 8.59
C ILE A 162 5.27 -14.12 9.74
N ALA A 163 5.02 -15.42 9.58
CA ALA A 163 5.33 -16.40 10.62
C ALA A 163 6.82 -16.38 10.95
N TRP A 164 7.68 -16.31 9.92
CA TRP A 164 9.11 -16.21 10.14
C TRP A 164 9.48 -14.93 10.91
N ALA A 165 8.88 -13.81 10.55
CA ALA A 165 9.17 -12.54 11.21
C ALA A 165 8.76 -12.56 12.69
N VAL A 166 7.60 -13.15 12.99
CA VAL A 166 7.13 -13.28 14.36
C VAL A 166 8.09 -14.15 15.18
N GLU A 167 8.60 -15.22 14.58
CA GLU A 167 9.56 -16.11 15.23
C GLU A 167 10.90 -15.43 15.44
N ALA A 168 11.39 -14.71 14.43
CA ALA A 168 12.67 -14.01 14.49
C ALA A 168 12.63 -12.78 15.39
N PHE A 169 11.46 -12.15 15.51
CA PHE A 169 11.27 -10.93 16.31
C PHE A 169 10.06 -11.12 17.23
N PRO A 170 10.20 -12.02 18.24
CA PRO A 170 9.04 -12.44 19.05
C PRO A 170 8.47 -11.35 19.94
N ASP A 171 9.23 -10.32 20.22
CA ASP A 171 8.78 -9.22 21.08
C ASP A 171 8.98 -7.89 20.35
N PRO A 172 7.96 -7.44 19.57
CA PRO A 172 8.07 -6.19 18.85
C PRO A 172 8.34 -4.97 19.75
N GLU A 173 7.91 -5.02 20.98
CA GLU A 173 8.10 -3.91 21.91
C GLU A 173 9.53 -3.80 22.43
N ALA A 174 10.27 -4.88 22.38
CA ALA A 174 11.68 -4.88 22.75
C ALA A 174 12.58 -4.36 21.65
N ILE A 175 12.03 -4.16 20.47
CA ILE A 175 12.75 -3.67 19.29
C ILE A 175 12.69 -2.12 19.17
#